data_79db4def3a92097acb28abe62760cd6a
#
_entry.id   79db4def3a92097acb28abe62760cd6a
#
_cell.length_a   1.000
_cell.length_b   1.000
_cell.length_c   1.000
_cell.angle_alpha   90.00
_cell.angle_beta   90.00
_cell.angle_gamma   90.00
#
_symmetry.space_group_name_H-M   'P 1'
#
loop_
_entity.id
_entity.type
_entity.pdbx_description
1 polymer ?
#
loop_
_entity_poly.entity_id
_entity_poly.type
_entity_poly.pdbx_seq_one_letter_code
_entity_poly.pdbx_strand_id
1 'polypeptide(L)'
;MADSDRSAPNADPSALNAARRTREWDELSRGSSVDLLVIGGGITGVGVALDAATRGLSVVLVDKHDLAFGTSRWSSKLAHGGLRYLASGNIGIARESAVERGILMTRTAPHLVRAMPQLVPLLPQTSFFGKSLVRTGFLAGDVLRATARTPSSVLPRSRAVSASRARELVPAVRQADLRGALTAYDGQLIDDARLVVNIARTAASFGARILTRVGAYEVSGTSATLRDELTGTEFLLRARTVVNATGVWADQVDPSITLRPSRGTHLVLDANSLGNPTAALTVPIPGETNRFVFALPAQLGRIYLGLTDEAAPGPVPDVPQASDAEVDFLLATVNTALEVPLTRADVLGTFAGLRPLLDTGGGSTADLSRNHAVVRSATDVITVVGGKLTTYRKMAEDAVDCAVEAGGLNAGPCRTRNLPLVGAASRAVLDQVRAPAGLVARYGTEAEAVIGLGDDGLRQVAGLDICAAELAFAVSHEGALDVDDLLDRRTRIGLVASDRERALPEAEQAFRAV
;
A
#
# COMPACT_ATOMS: atom_id res chain seq x y z
N MET A 1 27.63 44.66 -19.60
CA MET A 1 26.72 43.67 -20.18
C MET A 1 26.61 42.54 -19.14
N ALA A 2 25.57 42.62 -18.35
CA ALA A 2 25.25 41.58 -17.36
C ALA A 2 24.24 40.66 -18.03
N ASP A 3 24.65 39.44 -18.32
CA ASP A 3 23.78 38.42 -18.87
C ASP A 3 23.02 37.75 -17.73
N SER A 4 21.74 37.77 -17.84
CA SER A 4 20.75 37.42 -16.86
C SER A 4 20.82 35.92 -16.56
N ASP A 5 21.21 35.61 -15.35
CA ASP A 5 20.91 34.33 -14.69
C ASP A 5 19.37 34.21 -14.53
N ARG A 6 18.71 33.68 -15.56
CA ARG A 6 17.33 33.21 -15.46
C ARG A 6 17.37 31.90 -14.72
N SER A 7 17.34 31.97 -13.37
CA SER A 7 17.00 30.82 -12.53
C SER A 7 15.77 30.13 -13.11
N ALA A 8 15.93 28.86 -13.46
CA ALA A 8 14.81 27.98 -13.83
C ALA A 8 13.72 28.09 -12.76
N PRO A 9 12.42 28.11 -13.14
CA PRO A 9 11.34 28.16 -12.16
C PRO A 9 11.53 27.02 -11.16
N ASN A 10 11.36 27.31 -9.87
CA ASN A 10 11.52 26.37 -8.75
C ASN A 10 10.85 25.04 -9.10
N ALA A 11 11.64 24.06 -9.51
CA ALA A 11 11.12 22.72 -9.77
C ALA A 11 10.58 22.15 -8.47
N ASP A 12 9.38 21.56 -8.47
CA ASP A 12 8.78 20.91 -7.31
C ASP A 12 9.79 19.89 -6.74
N PRO A 13 10.28 20.08 -5.50
CA PRO A 13 11.27 19.17 -4.91
C PRO A 13 10.73 17.76 -4.67
N SER A 14 9.42 17.58 -4.67
CA SER A 14 8.77 16.26 -4.55
C SER A 14 8.61 15.55 -5.90
N ALA A 15 8.76 16.23 -7.04
CA ALA A 15 8.56 15.63 -8.34
C ALA A 15 9.63 14.58 -8.65
N LEU A 16 9.17 13.38 -9.02
CA LEU A 16 9.96 12.29 -9.56
C LEU A 16 9.68 12.19 -11.05
N ASN A 17 10.72 12.16 -11.88
CA ASN A 17 10.61 12.00 -13.34
C ASN A 17 11.92 11.50 -13.95
N ALA A 18 11.90 11.14 -15.22
CA ALA A 18 13.06 10.62 -15.94
C ALA A 18 14.28 11.57 -15.90
N ALA A 19 14.06 12.88 -16.08
CA ALA A 19 15.15 13.86 -16.08
C ALA A 19 15.83 13.97 -14.70
N ARG A 20 15.06 13.97 -13.61
CA ARG A 20 15.60 13.94 -12.25
C ARG A 20 16.38 12.64 -12.00
N ARG A 21 15.81 11.48 -12.38
CA ARG A 21 16.46 10.18 -12.25
C ARG A 21 17.83 10.17 -12.94
N THR A 22 17.89 10.62 -14.19
CA THR A 22 19.15 10.67 -14.95
C THR A 22 20.17 11.58 -14.28
N ARG A 23 19.78 12.79 -13.88
CA ARG A 23 20.68 13.72 -13.19
C ARG A 23 21.22 13.13 -11.87
N GLU A 24 20.36 12.52 -11.04
CA GLU A 24 20.76 11.92 -9.75
C GLU A 24 21.67 10.71 -9.97
N TRP A 25 21.43 9.91 -11.01
CA TRP A 25 22.32 8.81 -11.41
C TRP A 25 23.70 9.30 -11.80
N ASP A 26 23.77 10.32 -12.65
CA ASP A 26 25.02 10.91 -13.12
C ASP A 26 25.82 11.55 -11.97
N GLU A 27 25.16 12.19 -11.03
CA GLU A 27 25.79 12.77 -9.84
C GLU A 27 26.42 11.69 -8.96
N LEU A 28 25.69 10.58 -8.71
CA LEU A 28 26.16 9.49 -7.86
C LEU A 28 27.32 8.73 -8.49
N SER A 29 27.28 8.50 -9.81
CA SER A 29 28.31 7.77 -10.54
C SER A 29 29.68 8.46 -10.53
N ARG A 30 29.74 9.77 -10.22
CA ARG A 30 31.00 10.54 -10.10
C ARG A 30 31.74 10.31 -8.77
N GLY A 31 31.32 9.36 -7.94
CA GLY A 31 32.06 8.98 -6.73
C GLY A 31 31.50 9.56 -5.44
N SER A 32 30.21 9.80 -5.37
CA SER A 32 29.52 10.24 -4.14
C SER A 32 29.48 9.13 -3.08
N SER A 33 29.51 9.51 -1.80
CA SER A 33 29.17 8.63 -0.67
C SER A 33 27.95 9.17 0.04
N VAL A 34 27.16 8.28 0.67
CA VAL A 34 25.92 8.65 1.36
C VAL A 34 25.89 8.08 2.78
N ASP A 35 25.03 8.61 3.64
CA ASP A 35 24.85 8.05 4.98
C ASP A 35 24.09 6.72 4.90
N LEU A 36 23.06 6.64 4.05
CA LEU A 36 22.20 5.47 3.96
C LEU A 36 21.88 5.10 2.53
N LEU A 37 22.14 3.83 2.16
CA LEU A 37 21.61 3.18 0.97
C LEU A 37 20.42 2.30 1.39
N VAL A 38 19.26 2.49 0.75
CA VAL A 38 18.06 1.66 0.93
C VAL A 38 17.79 0.87 -0.34
N ILE A 39 17.70 -0.44 -0.24
CA ILE A 39 17.45 -1.35 -1.36
C ILE A 39 16.00 -1.84 -1.28
N GLY A 40 15.18 -1.49 -2.29
CA GLY A 40 13.76 -1.83 -2.41
C GLY A 40 12.82 -0.64 -2.26
N GLY A 41 12.04 -0.35 -3.30
CA GLY A 41 11.05 0.74 -3.41
C GLY A 41 9.63 0.33 -2.98
N GLY A 42 9.50 -0.69 -2.13
CA GLY A 42 8.24 -1.06 -1.47
C GLY A 42 7.93 -0.15 -0.28
N ILE A 43 6.77 -0.39 0.38
CA ILE A 43 6.28 0.43 1.49
C ILE A 43 7.31 0.59 2.63
N THR A 44 8.10 -0.45 2.91
CA THR A 44 9.16 -0.43 3.94
C THR A 44 10.30 0.48 3.52
N GLY A 45 10.85 0.29 2.31
CA GLY A 45 12.00 1.05 1.84
C GLY A 45 11.73 2.54 1.66
N VAL A 46 10.58 2.90 1.06
CA VAL A 46 10.21 4.33 0.96
C VAL A 46 9.96 4.95 2.33
N GLY A 47 9.42 4.17 3.29
CA GLY A 47 9.28 4.59 4.69
C GLY A 47 10.64 4.87 5.34
N VAL A 48 11.62 3.96 5.17
CA VAL A 48 13.01 4.13 5.67
C VAL A 48 13.66 5.36 5.03
N ALA A 49 13.53 5.54 3.71
CA ALA A 49 14.07 6.70 3.01
C ALA A 49 13.47 8.02 3.53
N LEU A 50 12.15 8.05 3.77
CA LEU A 50 11.47 9.21 4.34
C LEU A 50 11.96 9.51 5.76
N ASP A 51 11.98 8.51 6.64
CA ASP A 51 12.36 8.70 8.03
C ASP A 51 13.81 9.19 8.13
N ALA A 52 14.73 8.56 7.40
CA ALA A 52 16.15 8.94 7.37
C ALA A 52 16.38 10.35 6.80
N ALA A 53 15.77 10.69 5.65
CA ALA A 53 15.90 12.02 5.05
C ALA A 53 15.36 13.12 5.97
N THR A 54 14.24 12.88 6.65
CA THR A 54 13.67 13.86 7.60
C THR A 54 14.49 14.03 8.87
N ARG A 55 15.40 13.09 9.17
CA ARG A 55 16.39 13.20 10.27
C ARG A 55 17.68 13.87 9.83
N GLY A 56 17.80 14.32 8.56
CA GLY A 56 18.93 15.05 8.00
C GLY A 56 20.04 14.17 7.42
N LEU A 57 19.78 12.88 7.19
CA LEU A 57 20.72 11.96 6.56
C LEU A 57 20.68 12.10 5.03
N SER A 58 21.83 11.92 4.38
CA SER A 58 21.90 11.77 2.92
C SER A 58 21.50 10.34 2.54
N VAL A 59 20.43 10.21 1.76
CA VAL A 59 19.77 8.93 1.45
C VAL A 59 19.70 8.69 -0.04
N VAL A 60 20.04 7.47 -0.45
CA VAL A 60 19.72 6.92 -1.78
C VAL A 60 18.82 5.70 -1.58
N LEU A 61 17.70 5.67 -2.28
CA LEU A 61 16.86 4.49 -2.42
C LEU A 61 16.93 4.00 -3.85
N VAL A 62 17.17 2.69 -4.02
CA VAL A 62 17.18 2.02 -5.33
C VAL A 62 16.13 0.92 -5.37
N ASP A 63 15.47 0.76 -6.52
CA ASP A 63 14.63 -0.39 -6.82
C ASP A 63 14.92 -0.89 -8.24
N LYS A 64 15.13 -2.19 -8.38
CA LYS A 64 15.38 -2.85 -9.66
C LYS A 64 14.23 -2.65 -10.66
N HIS A 65 13.03 -2.49 -10.14
CA HIS A 65 11.81 -2.24 -10.92
C HIS A 65 11.30 -0.81 -10.66
N ASP A 66 9.98 -0.64 -10.54
CA ASP A 66 9.33 0.60 -10.18
C ASP A 66 8.89 0.58 -8.71
N LEU A 67 8.50 1.73 -8.18
CA LEU A 67 7.89 1.87 -6.86
C LEU A 67 6.68 0.94 -6.70
N ALA A 68 6.57 0.30 -5.55
CA ALA A 68 5.50 -0.64 -5.21
C ALA A 68 5.41 -1.88 -6.12
N PHE A 69 6.46 -2.26 -6.84
CA PHE A 69 6.45 -3.38 -7.77
C PHE A 69 6.07 -4.71 -7.10
N GLY A 70 6.64 -4.99 -5.93
CA GLY A 70 6.39 -6.21 -5.16
C GLY A 70 5.06 -6.21 -4.39
N THR A 71 5.08 -6.76 -3.18
CA THR A 71 3.92 -6.99 -2.31
C THR A 71 3.11 -5.74 -2.01
N SER A 72 3.73 -4.56 -2.04
CA SER A 72 3.12 -3.30 -1.60
C SER A 72 1.91 -2.86 -2.43
N ARG A 73 1.74 -3.34 -3.67
CA ARG A 73 0.55 -3.11 -4.53
C ARG A 73 -0.50 -4.22 -4.47
N TRP A 74 -0.24 -5.30 -3.76
CA TRP A 74 -1.06 -6.50 -3.74
C TRP A 74 -1.79 -6.73 -2.41
N SER A 75 -1.99 -5.68 -1.61
CA SER A 75 -2.73 -5.74 -0.35
C SER A 75 -4.24 -5.69 -0.56
N SER A 76 -5.01 -5.94 0.52
CA SER A 76 -6.48 -5.70 0.55
C SER A 76 -6.85 -4.21 0.56
N LYS A 77 -5.92 -3.29 0.44
CA LYS A 77 -6.09 -1.83 0.56
C LYS A 77 -6.70 -1.40 1.91
N LEU A 78 -6.40 -2.14 2.97
CA LEU A 78 -6.88 -1.84 4.32
C LEU A 78 -5.73 -1.46 5.25
N ALA A 79 -5.91 -0.34 5.94
CA ALA A 79 -5.12 0.03 7.11
C ALA A 79 -5.81 -0.56 8.35
N HIS A 80 -5.48 -1.81 8.67
CA HIS A 80 -6.14 -2.58 9.73
C HIS A 80 -5.77 -2.11 11.14
N GLY A 81 -6.80 -1.98 12.01
CA GLY A 81 -6.63 -1.66 13.43
C GLY A 81 -6.23 -2.83 14.33
N GLY A 82 -5.84 -3.98 13.77
CA GLY A 82 -5.28 -5.09 14.54
C GLY A 82 -6.29 -5.99 15.27
N LEU A 83 -7.56 -5.96 14.93
CA LEU A 83 -8.62 -6.71 15.60
C LEU A 83 -8.34 -8.23 15.69
N ARG A 84 -7.79 -8.82 14.62
CA ARG A 84 -7.42 -10.24 14.57
C ARG A 84 -6.36 -10.61 15.62
N TYR A 85 -5.42 -9.71 15.92
CA TYR A 85 -4.37 -9.95 16.92
C TYR A 85 -4.88 -9.89 18.35
N LEU A 86 -5.95 -9.13 18.57
CA LEU A 86 -6.63 -9.12 19.86
C LEU A 86 -7.21 -10.49 20.16
N ALA A 87 -7.83 -11.12 19.16
CA ALA A 87 -8.40 -12.46 19.29
C ALA A 87 -7.34 -13.55 19.55
N SER A 88 -6.09 -13.35 19.12
CA SER A 88 -4.94 -14.24 19.38
C SER A 88 -4.11 -13.82 20.61
N GLY A 89 -4.57 -12.85 21.41
CA GLY A 89 -3.88 -12.40 22.64
C GLY A 89 -2.70 -11.44 22.41
N ASN A 90 -2.38 -11.06 21.17
CA ASN A 90 -1.27 -10.18 20.83
C ASN A 90 -1.65 -8.68 20.94
N ILE A 91 -1.88 -8.23 22.18
CA ILE A 91 -2.38 -6.87 22.49
C ILE A 91 -1.41 -5.78 21.99
N GLY A 92 -0.09 -6.01 22.09
CA GLY A 92 0.94 -5.06 21.64
C GLY A 92 0.82 -4.75 20.15
N ILE A 93 0.76 -5.78 19.30
CA ILE A 93 0.61 -5.65 17.84
C ILE A 93 -0.73 -5.00 17.48
N ALA A 94 -1.80 -5.36 18.19
CA ALA A 94 -3.10 -4.76 17.97
C ALA A 94 -3.09 -3.26 18.26
N ARG A 95 -2.47 -2.86 19.39
CA ARG A 95 -2.34 -1.45 19.78
C ARG A 95 -1.48 -0.65 18.79
N GLU A 96 -0.33 -1.17 18.40
CA GLU A 96 0.55 -0.56 17.39
C GLU A 96 -0.21 -0.33 16.08
N SER A 97 -0.88 -1.37 15.57
CA SER A 97 -1.67 -1.26 14.33
C SER A 97 -2.78 -0.21 14.44
N ALA A 98 -3.47 -0.12 15.58
CA ALA A 98 -4.51 0.87 15.81
C ALA A 98 -3.94 2.31 15.86
N VAL A 99 -2.77 2.49 16.48
CA VAL A 99 -2.07 3.78 16.55
C VAL A 99 -1.63 4.22 15.16
N GLU A 100 -0.95 3.35 14.40
CA GLU A 100 -0.45 3.68 13.07
C GLU A 100 -1.59 3.94 12.07
N ARG A 101 -2.69 3.15 12.12
CA ARG A 101 -3.91 3.47 11.37
C ARG A 101 -4.45 4.86 11.72
N GLY A 102 -4.51 5.19 13.02
CA GLY A 102 -4.95 6.50 13.47
C GLY A 102 -4.08 7.64 12.94
N ILE A 103 -2.76 7.46 12.91
CA ILE A 103 -1.79 8.41 12.35
C ILE A 103 -2.05 8.61 10.85
N LEU A 104 -2.19 7.53 10.08
CA LEU A 104 -2.51 7.59 8.65
C LEU A 104 -3.79 8.37 8.38
N MET A 105 -4.87 8.07 9.12
CA MET A 105 -6.19 8.67 8.90
C MET A 105 -6.31 10.13 9.34
N THR A 106 -5.47 10.59 10.28
CA THR A 106 -5.64 11.91 10.90
C THR A 106 -4.51 12.89 10.64
N ARG A 107 -3.31 12.40 10.26
CA ARG A 107 -2.10 13.23 10.20
C ARG A 107 -1.35 13.09 8.89
N THR A 108 -0.90 11.88 8.57
CA THR A 108 0.07 11.67 7.49
C THR A 108 -0.57 11.53 6.13
N ALA A 109 -1.75 10.88 6.02
CA ALA A 109 -2.42 10.65 4.74
C ALA A 109 -3.96 10.69 4.83
N PRO A 110 -4.59 11.75 5.38
CA PRO A 110 -6.05 11.80 5.55
C PRO A 110 -6.85 11.70 4.24
N HIS A 111 -6.29 12.14 3.12
CA HIS A 111 -6.90 12.04 1.79
C HIS A 111 -6.90 10.60 1.26
N LEU A 112 -5.85 9.82 1.54
CA LEU A 112 -5.71 8.46 1.03
C LEU A 112 -6.49 7.40 1.84
N VAL A 113 -6.90 7.71 3.08
CA VAL A 113 -7.51 6.71 3.97
C VAL A 113 -8.89 7.17 4.44
N ARG A 114 -9.91 6.40 4.08
CA ARG A 114 -11.31 6.64 4.52
C ARG A 114 -11.77 5.57 5.51
N ALA A 115 -12.75 5.91 6.36
CA ALA A 115 -13.42 4.92 7.19
C ALA A 115 -14.33 4.04 6.31
N MET A 116 -14.07 2.73 6.28
CA MET A 116 -14.87 1.76 5.55
C MET A 116 -15.70 0.93 6.53
N PRO A 117 -17.05 0.95 6.44
CA PRO A 117 -17.87 0.06 7.23
C PRO A 117 -17.62 -1.39 6.81
N GLN A 118 -17.38 -2.26 7.80
CA GLN A 118 -17.28 -3.71 7.66
C GLN A 118 -18.60 -4.30 8.12
N LEU A 119 -19.37 -4.92 7.25
CA LEU A 119 -20.69 -5.46 7.52
C LEU A 119 -20.65 -6.98 7.63
N VAL A 120 -20.96 -7.51 8.80
CA VAL A 120 -21.15 -8.96 9.05
C VAL A 120 -22.66 -9.25 9.12
N PRO A 121 -23.25 -9.92 8.14
CA PRO A 121 -24.69 -10.22 8.13
C PRO A 121 -25.04 -11.27 9.18
N LEU A 122 -26.18 -11.10 9.83
CA LEU A 122 -26.71 -12.06 10.82
C LEU A 122 -27.71 -13.00 10.11
N LEU A 123 -27.18 -14.07 9.55
CA LEU A 123 -27.93 -15.13 8.86
C LEU A 123 -28.19 -16.31 9.79
N PRO A 124 -29.07 -17.27 9.44
CA PRO A 124 -29.36 -18.46 10.28
C PRO A 124 -28.14 -19.29 10.66
N GLN A 125 -27.14 -19.35 9.75
CA GLN A 125 -25.86 -20.04 9.99
C GLN A 125 -25.00 -19.35 11.05
N THR A 126 -25.27 -18.05 11.33
CA THR A 126 -24.57 -17.29 12.37
C THR A 126 -25.13 -17.71 13.72
N SER A 127 -24.46 -18.62 14.42
CA SER A 127 -24.86 -19.06 15.75
C SER A 127 -24.95 -17.88 16.73
N PHE A 128 -25.71 -18.05 17.83
CA PHE A 128 -25.76 -17.04 18.90
C PHE A 128 -24.36 -16.78 19.48
N PHE A 129 -23.56 -17.82 19.62
CA PHE A 129 -22.17 -17.73 20.09
C PHE A 129 -21.31 -16.95 19.09
N GLY A 130 -21.41 -17.23 17.78
CA GLY A 130 -20.70 -16.48 16.74
C GLY A 130 -21.07 -15.00 16.73
N LYS A 131 -22.36 -14.65 16.87
CA LYS A 131 -22.84 -13.26 17.00
C LYS A 131 -22.21 -12.56 18.20
N SER A 132 -22.20 -13.22 19.36
CA SER A 132 -21.63 -12.65 20.60
C SER A 132 -20.13 -12.47 20.48
N LEU A 133 -19.42 -13.41 19.88
CA LEU A 133 -17.98 -13.33 19.64
C LEU A 133 -17.61 -12.17 18.73
N VAL A 134 -18.29 -12.02 17.57
CA VAL A 134 -18.07 -10.91 16.65
C VAL A 134 -18.38 -9.57 17.33
N ARG A 135 -19.49 -9.50 18.09
CA ARG A 135 -19.85 -8.26 18.82
C ARG A 135 -18.80 -7.87 19.84
N THR A 136 -18.32 -8.85 20.63
CA THR A 136 -17.25 -8.62 21.61
C THR A 136 -15.96 -8.16 20.92
N GLY A 137 -15.58 -8.78 19.80
CA GLY A 137 -14.44 -8.36 19.00
C GLY A 137 -14.56 -6.92 18.51
N PHE A 138 -15.74 -6.52 18.02
CA PHE A 138 -15.97 -5.15 17.57
C PHE A 138 -15.90 -4.11 18.70
N LEU A 139 -16.44 -4.43 19.88
CA LEU A 139 -16.31 -3.59 21.07
C LEU A 139 -14.85 -3.43 21.51
N ALA A 140 -14.09 -4.52 21.48
CA ALA A 140 -12.65 -4.48 21.75
C ALA A 140 -11.90 -3.61 20.71
N GLY A 141 -12.31 -3.65 19.45
CA GLY A 141 -11.82 -2.73 18.40
C GLY A 141 -12.14 -1.27 18.70
N ASP A 142 -13.33 -0.97 19.25
CA ASP A 142 -13.67 0.38 19.70
C ASP A 142 -12.80 0.88 20.84
N VAL A 143 -12.45 -0.01 21.79
CA VAL A 143 -11.49 0.28 22.87
C VAL A 143 -10.10 0.56 22.29
N LEU A 144 -9.61 -0.28 21.37
CA LEU A 144 -8.34 -0.03 20.67
C LEU A 144 -8.32 1.33 19.97
N ARG A 145 -9.39 1.67 19.24
CA ARG A 145 -9.55 2.97 18.59
C ARG A 145 -9.42 4.12 19.60
N ALA A 146 -10.11 4.00 20.74
CA ALA A 146 -10.11 5.03 21.80
C ALA A 146 -8.72 5.16 22.44
N THR A 147 -8.05 4.05 22.76
CA THR A 147 -6.68 4.05 23.30
C THR A 147 -5.64 4.58 22.30
N ALA A 148 -5.86 4.37 20.99
CA ALA A 148 -5.07 4.96 19.92
C ALA A 148 -5.39 6.46 19.69
N ARG A 149 -6.35 7.03 20.42
CA ARG A 149 -6.79 8.44 20.30
C ARG A 149 -7.31 8.79 18.89
N THR A 150 -7.86 7.82 18.15
CA THR A 150 -8.53 8.10 16.87
C THR A 150 -9.95 8.58 17.14
N PRO A 151 -10.32 9.81 16.73
CA PRO A 151 -11.66 10.38 16.97
C PRO A 151 -12.76 9.54 16.33
N SER A 152 -13.94 9.46 16.96
CA SER A 152 -15.10 8.76 16.38
C SER A 152 -15.71 9.47 15.16
N SER A 153 -15.39 10.73 14.94
CA SER A 153 -15.70 11.48 13.71
C SER A 153 -14.85 11.01 12.51
N VAL A 154 -13.64 10.47 12.76
CA VAL A 154 -12.75 9.92 11.71
C VAL A 154 -12.99 8.43 11.53
N LEU A 155 -13.11 7.67 12.61
CA LEU A 155 -13.38 6.24 12.59
C LEU A 155 -14.57 5.94 13.51
N PRO A 156 -15.80 5.75 12.97
CA PRO A 156 -17.00 5.58 13.76
C PRO A 156 -16.99 4.32 14.65
N ARG A 157 -17.89 4.29 15.64
CA ARG A 157 -18.04 3.15 16.56
C ARG A 157 -18.80 2.01 15.91
N SER A 158 -18.52 0.81 16.37
CA SER A 158 -19.26 -0.38 15.98
C SER A 158 -20.71 -0.34 16.47
N ARG A 159 -21.64 -0.92 15.67
CA ARG A 159 -23.06 -0.98 16.02
C ARG A 159 -23.77 -2.16 15.38
N ALA A 160 -24.92 -2.54 15.93
CA ALA A 160 -25.89 -3.38 15.23
C ALA A 160 -26.77 -2.53 14.32
N VAL A 161 -27.14 -3.05 13.17
CA VAL A 161 -28.05 -2.42 12.20
C VAL A 161 -29.18 -3.35 11.82
N SER A 162 -30.33 -2.79 11.43
CA SER A 162 -31.48 -3.55 10.96
C SER A 162 -31.20 -4.26 9.62
N ALA A 163 -32.05 -5.23 9.27
CA ALA A 163 -31.99 -5.91 7.98
C ALA A 163 -32.17 -4.92 6.81
N SER A 164 -33.06 -3.91 6.94
CA SER A 164 -33.22 -2.85 5.94
C SER A 164 -31.92 -2.08 5.74
N ARG A 165 -31.28 -1.64 6.85
CA ARG A 165 -30.00 -0.91 6.76
C ARG A 165 -28.86 -1.76 6.22
N ALA A 166 -28.84 -3.05 6.52
CA ALA A 166 -27.85 -3.97 5.96
C ALA A 166 -27.96 -4.06 4.43
N ARG A 167 -29.21 -4.14 3.90
CA ARG A 167 -29.48 -4.14 2.45
C ARG A 167 -29.18 -2.81 1.76
N GLU A 168 -29.37 -1.68 2.43
CA GLU A 168 -28.95 -0.38 1.91
C GLU A 168 -27.42 -0.29 1.77
N LEU A 169 -26.68 -0.85 2.73
CA LEU A 169 -25.23 -0.84 2.74
C LEU A 169 -24.62 -1.85 1.75
N VAL A 170 -25.23 -3.03 1.63
CA VAL A 170 -24.81 -4.12 0.73
C VAL A 170 -26.06 -4.70 0.07
N PRO A 171 -26.51 -4.19 -1.09
CA PRO A 171 -27.76 -4.61 -1.72
C PRO A 171 -27.85 -6.09 -2.06
N ALA A 172 -26.72 -6.71 -2.44
CA ALA A 172 -26.65 -8.12 -2.81
C ALA A 172 -26.68 -9.09 -1.62
N VAL A 173 -26.72 -8.61 -0.36
CA VAL A 173 -26.77 -9.50 0.80
C VAL A 173 -28.03 -10.35 0.78
N ARG A 174 -27.90 -11.67 1.11
CA ARG A 174 -29.03 -12.60 1.21
C ARG A 174 -30.15 -12.02 2.07
N GLN A 175 -31.38 -12.01 1.52
CA GLN A 175 -32.53 -11.43 2.19
C GLN A 175 -33.30 -12.42 3.05
N ALA A 176 -33.34 -13.68 2.61
CA ALA A 176 -34.00 -14.74 3.34
C ALA A 176 -33.39 -14.89 4.74
N ASP A 177 -34.23 -14.76 5.77
CA ASP A 177 -33.87 -14.88 7.19
C ASP A 177 -32.80 -13.90 7.70
N LEU A 178 -32.54 -12.80 6.98
CA LEU A 178 -31.63 -11.76 7.43
C LEU A 178 -32.20 -11.04 8.67
N ARG A 179 -31.54 -11.22 9.82
CA ARG A 179 -31.95 -10.64 11.11
C ARG A 179 -31.34 -9.27 11.40
N GLY A 180 -30.57 -8.71 10.45
CA GLY A 180 -29.77 -7.50 10.59
C GLY A 180 -28.30 -7.78 10.35
N ALA A 181 -27.44 -6.84 10.76
CA ALA A 181 -25.99 -7.02 10.68
C ALA A 181 -25.27 -6.36 11.84
N LEU A 182 -24.01 -6.76 12.05
CA LEU A 182 -23.05 -6.03 12.88
C LEU A 182 -22.15 -5.21 11.97
N THR A 183 -21.92 -3.94 12.32
CA THR A 183 -20.97 -3.08 11.60
C THR A 183 -19.86 -2.63 12.52
N ALA A 184 -18.64 -2.67 12.03
CA ALA A 184 -17.47 -2.01 12.58
C ALA A 184 -16.81 -1.18 11.49
N TYR A 185 -15.76 -0.43 11.81
CA TYR A 185 -15.08 0.40 10.83
C TYR A 185 -13.58 0.14 10.86
N ASP A 186 -12.97 0.12 9.68
CA ASP A 186 -11.52 0.11 9.54
C ASP A 186 -11.07 1.16 8.52
N GLY A 187 -9.78 1.47 8.46
CA GLY A 187 -9.25 2.36 7.45
C GLY A 187 -9.16 1.64 6.10
N GLN A 188 -9.71 2.24 5.05
CA GLN A 188 -9.48 1.79 3.67
C GLN A 188 -8.62 2.79 2.94
N LEU A 189 -7.50 2.33 2.39
CA LEU A 189 -6.70 3.08 1.43
C LEU A 189 -7.44 3.18 0.10
N ILE A 190 -7.38 4.33 -0.54
CA ILE A 190 -7.83 4.47 -1.91
C ILE A 190 -7.01 3.55 -2.84
N ASP A 191 -5.69 3.52 -2.61
CA ASP A 191 -4.76 2.59 -3.25
C ASP A 191 -3.47 2.44 -2.41
N ASP A 192 -2.91 1.23 -2.38
CA ASP A 192 -1.68 0.92 -1.63
C ASP A 192 -0.42 1.37 -2.37
N ALA A 193 -0.36 1.21 -3.70
CA ALA A 193 0.77 1.68 -4.49
C ALA A 193 0.87 3.21 -4.45
N ARG A 194 -0.26 3.92 -4.47
CA ARG A 194 -0.31 5.38 -4.33
C ARG A 194 0.26 5.85 -3.00
N LEU A 195 -0.01 5.14 -1.90
CA LEU A 195 0.62 5.45 -0.62
C LEU A 195 2.14 5.36 -0.71
N VAL A 196 2.68 4.33 -1.38
CA VAL A 196 4.13 4.17 -1.60
C VAL A 196 4.69 5.34 -2.40
N VAL A 197 4.04 5.72 -3.50
CA VAL A 197 4.45 6.86 -4.34
C VAL A 197 4.43 8.17 -3.54
N ASN A 198 3.40 8.44 -2.75
CA ASN A 198 3.32 9.65 -1.93
C ASN A 198 4.42 9.70 -0.86
N ILE A 199 4.78 8.56 -0.26
CA ILE A 199 5.90 8.48 0.69
C ILE A 199 7.22 8.76 -0.02
N ALA A 200 7.47 8.15 -1.20
CA ALA A 200 8.68 8.35 -1.99
C ALA A 200 8.84 9.81 -2.43
N ARG A 201 7.76 10.43 -2.92
CA ARG A 201 7.74 11.86 -3.29
C ARG A 201 7.98 12.76 -2.09
N THR A 202 7.40 12.43 -0.93
CA THR A 202 7.67 13.16 0.32
C THR A 202 9.14 13.00 0.72
N ALA A 203 9.73 11.80 0.64
CA ALA A 203 11.14 11.58 0.92
C ALA A 203 12.04 12.41 -0.02
N ALA A 204 11.69 12.47 -1.30
CA ALA A 204 12.38 13.25 -2.31
C ALA A 204 12.36 14.76 -1.99
N SER A 205 11.26 15.30 -1.44
CA SER A 205 11.18 16.70 -1.01
C SER A 205 12.09 17.04 0.18
N PHE A 206 12.54 16.03 0.93
CA PHE A 206 13.55 16.13 1.98
C PHE A 206 14.96 15.77 1.51
N GLY A 207 15.18 15.64 0.19
CA GLY A 207 16.50 15.42 -0.39
C GLY A 207 16.88 13.94 -0.58
N ALA A 208 15.99 12.99 -0.32
CA ALA A 208 16.24 11.60 -0.70
C ALA A 208 16.30 11.46 -2.23
N ARG A 209 17.28 10.71 -2.73
CA ARG A 209 17.39 10.33 -4.13
C ARG A 209 16.66 9.01 -4.33
N ILE A 210 15.65 9.01 -5.18
CA ILE A 210 14.78 7.85 -5.44
C ILE A 210 15.02 7.37 -6.87
N LEU A 211 15.70 6.25 -7.02
CA LEU A 211 16.12 5.70 -8.31
C LEU A 211 15.43 4.37 -8.59
N THR A 212 14.40 4.39 -9.42
CA THR A 212 13.75 3.19 -9.97
C THR A 212 14.55 2.65 -11.16
N ARG A 213 14.35 1.38 -11.54
CA ARG A 213 15.11 0.68 -12.56
C ARG A 213 16.62 0.67 -12.24
N VAL A 214 16.97 0.55 -10.95
CA VAL A 214 18.35 0.43 -10.48
C VAL A 214 18.46 -0.78 -9.56
N GLY A 215 19.21 -1.80 -9.98
CA GLY A 215 19.54 -2.98 -9.19
C GLY A 215 20.74 -2.73 -8.28
N ALA A 216 20.76 -3.40 -7.13
CA ALA A 216 21.90 -3.44 -6.22
C ALA A 216 22.48 -4.85 -6.17
N TYR A 217 23.78 -4.96 -6.40
CA TYR A 217 24.53 -6.21 -6.47
C TYR A 217 25.77 -6.13 -5.56
N GLU A 218 26.35 -7.27 -5.22
CA GLU A 218 27.55 -7.36 -4.37
C GLU A 218 27.40 -6.51 -3.08
N VAL A 219 26.26 -6.68 -2.42
CA VAL A 219 25.85 -5.85 -1.29
C VAL A 219 26.64 -6.19 -0.03
N SER A 220 27.16 -5.17 0.62
CA SER A 220 27.72 -5.24 1.97
C SER A 220 27.08 -4.20 2.87
N GLY A 221 27.40 -4.20 4.17
CA GLY A 221 26.89 -3.18 5.11
C GLY A 221 27.32 -1.74 4.79
N THR A 222 28.28 -1.54 3.89
CA THR A 222 28.86 -0.21 3.58
C THR A 222 28.96 0.10 2.09
N SER A 223 28.53 -0.79 1.20
CA SER A 223 28.59 -0.55 -0.24
C SER A 223 27.66 -1.49 -1.01
N ALA A 224 27.34 -1.12 -2.25
CA ALA A 224 26.75 -1.98 -3.26
C ALA A 224 27.17 -1.53 -4.66
N THR A 225 27.31 -2.47 -5.59
CA THR A 225 27.40 -2.19 -7.02
C THR A 225 25.99 -1.88 -7.53
N LEU A 226 25.75 -0.64 -7.94
CA LEU A 226 24.50 -0.23 -8.54
C LEU A 226 24.55 -0.40 -10.04
N ARG A 227 23.49 -0.99 -10.63
CA ARG A 227 23.33 -1.14 -12.07
C ARG A 227 22.04 -0.46 -12.53
N ASP A 228 22.16 0.41 -13.50
CA ASP A 228 21.01 0.95 -14.23
C ASP A 228 20.45 -0.13 -15.16
N GLU A 229 19.27 -0.64 -14.86
CA GLU A 229 18.63 -1.70 -15.64
C GLU A 229 18.12 -1.23 -17.01
N LEU A 230 18.09 0.08 -17.26
CA LEU A 230 17.75 0.65 -18.58
C LEU A 230 18.94 0.71 -19.53
N THR A 231 20.14 0.98 -19.01
CA THR A 231 21.35 1.21 -19.82
C THR A 231 22.40 0.12 -19.65
N GLY A 232 22.34 -0.66 -18.56
CA GLY A 232 23.36 -1.63 -18.16
C GLY A 232 24.63 -1.02 -17.56
N THR A 233 24.68 0.31 -17.35
CA THR A 233 25.82 0.97 -16.73
C THR A 233 25.88 0.69 -15.22
N GLU A 234 27.10 0.56 -14.68
CA GLU A 234 27.32 0.18 -13.28
C GLU A 234 28.32 1.11 -12.61
N PHE A 235 28.18 1.31 -11.31
CA PHE A 235 29.19 1.90 -10.45
C PHE A 235 29.06 1.42 -9.00
N LEU A 236 30.15 1.51 -8.24
CA LEU A 236 30.16 1.21 -6.81
C LEU A 236 29.69 2.43 -6.00
N LEU A 237 28.55 2.30 -5.30
CA LEU A 237 28.12 3.30 -4.32
C LEU A 237 28.64 2.91 -2.92
N ARG A 238 29.29 3.85 -2.24
CA ARG A 238 29.67 3.73 -0.83
C ARG A 238 28.59 4.37 0.05
N ALA A 239 28.22 3.67 1.11
CA ALA A 239 27.30 4.17 2.13
C ALA A 239 27.88 3.92 3.52
N ARG A 240 27.47 4.67 4.53
CA ARG A 240 27.85 4.37 5.91
C ARG A 240 27.06 3.18 6.46
N THR A 241 25.82 3.01 6.00
CA THR A 241 24.98 1.84 6.29
C THR A 241 24.12 1.47 5.09
N VAL A 242 23.77 0.19 4.97
CA VAL A 242 22.90 -0.35 3.94
C VAL A 242 21.69 -1.02 4.58
N VAL A 243 20.49 -0.65 4.14
CA VAL A 243 19.21 -1.25 4.57
C VAL A 243 18.62 -2.06 3.42
N ASN A 244 18.45 -3.35 3.65
CA ASN A 244 17.72 -4.26 2.79
C ASN A 244 16.22 -4.23 3.14
N ALA A 245 15.41 -3.65 2.27
CA ALA A 245 13.94 -3.55 2.36
C ALA A 245 13.26 -4.22 1.16
N THR A 246 13.87 -5.26 0.58
CA THR A 246 13.39 -5.95 -0.64
C THR A 246 12.22 -6.92 -0.41
N GLY A 247 11.71 -6.97 0.82
CA GLY A 247 10.49 -7.72 1.15
C GLY A 247 10.63 -9.22 0.91
N VAL A 248 9.88 -9.77 -0.04
CA VAL A 248 9.88 -11.22 -0.34
C VAL A 248 11.16 -11.71 -1.03
N TRP A 249 12.05 -10.81 -1.46
CA TRP A 249 13.37 -11.11 -2.03
C TRP A 249 14.51 -10.76 -1.07
N ALA A 250 14.23 -10.63 0.24
CA ALA A 250 15.24 -10.20 1.22
C ALA A 250 16.41 -11.20 1.35
N ASP A 251 16.15 -12.47 1.15
CA ASP A 251 17.14 -13.56 1.13
C ASP A 251 18.12 -13.50 -0.06
N GLN A 252 17.72 -12.85 -1.17
CA GLN A 252 18.62 -12.64 -2.32
C GLN A 252 19.69 -11.57 -2.04
N VAL A 253 19.41 -10.63 -1.14
CA VAL A 253 20.37 -9.59 -0.72
C VAL A 253 21.13 -10.01 0.54
N ASP A 254 20.45 -10.70 1.45
CA ASP A 254 21.02 -11.19 2.72
C ASP A 254 20.68 -12.68 2.88
N PRO A 255 21.59 -13.59 2.49
CA PRO A 255 21.36 -15.04 2.57
C PRO A 255 21.20 -15.59 4.01
N SER A 256 21.46 -14.78 5.03
CA SER A 256 21.19 -15.18 6.43
C SER A 256 19.71 -15.16 6.80
N ILE A 257 18.89 -14.52 5.98
CA ILE A 257 17.44 -14.42 6.15
C ILE A 257 16.77 -15.62 5.49
N THR A 258 15.89 -16.29 6.22
CA THR A 258 15.05 -17.36 5.68
C THR A 258 13.59 -16.92 5.72
N LEU A 259 12.94 -16.94 4.56
CA LEU A 259 11.53 -16.56 4.42
C LEU A 259 10.64 -17.75 4.10
N ARG A 260 9.41 -17.72 4.60
CA ARG A 260 8.31 -18.62 4.22
C ARG A 260 7.17 -17.80 3.64
N PRO A 261 7.19 -17.49 2.32
CA PRO A 261 6.16 -16.66 1.72
C PRO A 261 4.76 -17.28 1.84
N SER A 262 3.76 -16.43 2.15
CA SER A 262 2.34 -16.80 2.14
C SER A 262 1.61 -15.96 1.11
N ARG A 263 0.87 -16.65 0.20
CA ARG A 263 0.08 -16.00 -0.84
C ARG A 263 -1.29 -15.59 -0.33
N GLY A 264 -1.68 -14.35 -0.66
CA GLY A 264 -3.04 -13.83 -0.45
C GLY A 264 -3.63 -13.37 -1.77
N THR A 265 -4.68 -14.04 -2.21
CA THR A 265 -5.35 -13.82 -3.50
C THR A 265 -6.60 -12.97 -3.33
N HIS A 266 -6.86 -12.12 -4.33
CA HIS A 266 -8.08 -11.34 -4.47
C HIS A 266 -8.64 -11.47 -5.88
N LEU A 267 -9.98 -11.47 -5.98
CA LEU A 267 -10.70 -11.34 -7.24
C LEU A 267 -11.12 -9.89 -7.44
N VAL A 268 -11.15 -9.45 -8.68
CA VAL A 268 -11.66 -8.14 -9.10
C VAL A 268 -13.01 -8.36 -9.75
N LEU A 269 -14.05 -7.73 -9.21
CA LEU A 269 -15.43 -7.82 -9.70
C LEU A 269 -15.94 -6.42 -10.07
N ASP A 270 -16.98 -6.34 -10.88
CA ASP A 270 -17.73 -5.09 -11.08
C ASP A 270 -18.54 -4.74 -9.82
N ALA A 271 -18.58 -3.47 -9.42
CA ALA A 271 -19.36 -3.05 -8.26
C ALA A 271 -20.87 -3.29 -8.43
N ASN A 272 -21.37 -3.26 -9.67
CA ASN A 272 -22.77 -3.55 -9.99
C ASN A 272 -23.16 -4.99 -9.62
N SER A 273 -22.22 -5.96 -9.67
CA SER A 273 -22.52 -7.36 -9.32
C SER A 273 -22.98 -7.53 -7.87
N LEU A 274 -22.62 -6.58 -6.99
CA LEU A 274 -23.10 -6.52 -5.61
C LEU A 274 -24.07 -5.33 -5.36
N GLY A 275 -24.57 -4.68 -6.41
CA GLY A 275 -25.51 -3.56 -6.31
C GLY A 275 -24.87 -2.26 -5.81
N ASN A 276 -23.59 -2.01 -6.13
CA ASN A 276 -22.81 -0.84 -5.71
C ASN A 276 -22.79 -0.64 -4.18
N PRO A 277 -22.24 -1.58 -3.43
CA PRO A 277 -22.24 -1.51 -1.98
C PRO A 277 -21.42 -0.32 -1.46
N THR A 278 -21.89 0.25 -0.34
CA THR A 278 -21.18 1.34 0.37
C THR A 278 -20.47 0.85 1.64
N ALA A 279 -20.56 -0.45 1.91
CA ALA A 279 -19.85 -1.15 2.98
C ALA A 279 -19.17 -2.40 2.43
N ALA A 280 -18.10 -2.81 3.08
CA ALA A 280 -17.48 -4.10 2.80
C ALA A 280 -18.36 -5.23 3.37
N LEU A 281 -18.73 -6.20 2.56
CA LEU A 281 -19.34 -7.43 3.03
C LEU A 281 -18.26 -8.32 3.64
N THR A 282 -18.42 -8.67 4.90
CA THR A 282 -17.49 -9.50 5.67
C THR A 282 -18.15 -10.84 5.98
N VAL A 283 -17.64 -11.91 5.38
CA VAL A 283 -18.23 -13.25 5.46
C VAL A 283 -17.30 -14.18 6.24
N PRO A 284 -17.76 -14.76 7.36
CA PRO A 284 -16.97 -15.76 8.08
C PRO A 284 -16.68 -16.98 7.19
N ILE A 285 -15.46 -17.51 7.27
CA ILE A 285 -15.12 -18.76 6.59
C ILE A 285 -15.76 -19.92 7.36
N PRO A 286 -16.54 -20.80 6.70
CA PRO A 286 -17.17 -21.93 7.34
C PRO A 286 -16.15 -22.82 8.07
N GLY A 287 -16.45 -23.16 9.35
CA GLY A 287 -15.56 -23.97 10.18
C GLY A 287 -14.39 -23.23 10.83
N GLU A 288 -14.20 -21.94 10.56
CA GLU A 288 -13.14 -21.14 11.15
C GLU A 288 -13.70 -20.04 12.07
N THR A 289 -13.04 -19.77 13.18
CA THR A 289 -13.55 -18.83 14.20
C THR A 289 -13.12 -17.39 13.99
N ASN A 290 -11.96 -17.15 13.37
CA ASN A 290 -11.31 -15.81 13.30
C ASN A 290 -10.84 -15.43 11.89
N ARG A 291 -11.35 -16.11 10.85
CA ARG A 291 -11.01 -15.80 9.45
C ARG A 291 -12.25 -15.42 8.67
N PHE A 292 -12.07 -14.44 7.79
CA PHE A 292 -13.16 -13.85 7.01
C PHE A 292 -12.69 -13.61 5.57
N VAL A 293 -13.62 -13.70 4.65
CA VAL A 293 -13.49 -13.18 3.29
C VAL A 293 -14.20 -11.82 3.24
N PHE A 294 -13.63 -10.86 2.53
CA PHE A 294 -14.14 -9.50 2.40
C PHE A 294 -14.45 -9.20 0.94
N ALA A 295 -15.64 -8.67 0.66
CA ALA A 295 -15.93 -8.01 -0.61
C ALA A 295 -15.87 -6.49 -0.38
N LEU A 296 -14.80 -5.86 -0.84
CA LEU A 296 -14.43 -4.47 -0.52
C LEU A 296 -14.74 -3.55 -1.70
N PRO A 297 -15.63 -2.56 -1.57
CA PRO A 297 -15.77 -1.50 -2.57
C PRO A 297 -14.45 -0.78 -2.80
N ALA A 298 -14.01 -0.70 -4.04
CA ALA A 298 -12.74 -0.13 -4.44
C ALA A 298 -12.92 0.98 -5.48
N GLN A 299 -11.83 1.64 -5.88
CA GLN A 299 -11.84 2.62 -6.95
C GLN A 299 -12.22 1.98 -8.31
N LEU A 300 -12.47 2.78 -9.32
CA LEU A 300 -12.83 2.38 -10.69
C LEU A 300 -14.12 1.55 -10.78
N GLY A 301 -15.04 1.68 -9.82
CA GLY A 301 -16.28 0.89 -9.80
C GLY A 301 -16.03 -0.61 -9.61
N ARG A 302 -15.00 -0.99 -8.85
CA ARG A 302 -14.62 -2.38 -8.63
C ARG A 302 -14.90 -2.84 -7.19
N ILE A 303 -14.99 -4.16 -7.04
CA ILE A 303 -14.99 -4.85 -5.74
C ILE A 303 -13.73 -5.72 -5.71
N TYR A 304 -12.97 -5.65 -4.60
CA TYR A 304 -11.91 -6.62 -4.34
C TYR A 304 -12.44 -7.66 -3.36
N LEU A 305 -12.58 -8.90 -3.85
CA LEU A 305 -13.03 -10.04 -3.04
C LEU A 305 -11.80 -10.86 -2.61
N GLY A 306 -11.53 -10.93 -1.31
CA GLY A 306 -10.37 -11.61 -0.75
C GLY A 306 -10.50 -11.82 0.76
N LEU A 307 -9.56 -12.49 1.43
CA LEU A 307 -8.30 -12.96 0.85
C LEU A 307 -8.03 -14.39 1.31
N THR A 308 -7.18 -15.07 0.58
CA THR A 308 -6.62 -16.37 0.97
C THR A 308 -5.37 -16.23 1.84
N ASP A 309 -4.89 -17.33 2.39
CA ASP A 309 -3.65 -17.40 3.18
C ASP A 309 -3.00 -18.77 2.94
N GLU A 310 -2.36 -18.91 1.76
CA GLU A 310 -1.81 -20.16 1.26
C GLU A 310 -0.29 -20.14 1.29
N ALA A 311 0.35 -21.23 1.69
CA ALA A 311 1.79 -21.35 1.59
C ALA A 311 2.23 -21.26 0.12
N ALA A 312 3.29 -20.51 -0.16
CA ALA A 312 3.84 -20.34 -1.51
C ALA A 312 5.32 -20.76 -1.53
N PRO A 313 5.59 -22.09 -1.48
CA PRO A 313 6.95 -22.60 -1.53
C PRO A 313 7.54 -22.46 -2.92
N GLY A 314 8.88 -22.40 -3.02
CA GLY A 314 9.62 -22.32 -4.27
C GLY A 314 10.10 -20.90 -4.59
N PRO A 315 10.61 -20.68 -5.81
CA PRO A 315 11.12 -19.38 -6.24
C PRO A 315 10.03 -18.31 -6.21
N VAL A 316 10.37 -17.13 -5.72
CA VAL A 316 9.47 -15.98 -5.66
C VAL A 316 9.33 -15.41 -7.08
N PRO A 317 8.12 -15.43 -7.69
CA PRO A 317 7.89 -14.82 -8.99
C PRO A 317 7.76 -13.30 -8.88
N ASP A 318 8.07 -12.57 -9.94
CA ASP A 318 7.90 -11.11 -10.02
C ASP A 318 6.42 -10.71 -9.84
N VAL A 319 5.50 -11.47 -10.46
CA VAL A 319 4.05 -11.26 -10.33
C VAL A 319 3.39 -12.59 -9.92
N PRO A 320 3.02 -12.74 -8.64
CA PRO A 320 2.32 -13.92 -8.15
C PRO A 320 0.94 -14.07 -8.80
N GLN A 321 0.56 -15.31 -9.11
CA GLN A 321 -0.71 -15.63 -9.76
C GLN A 321 -1.67 -16.32 -8.77
N ALA A 322 -2.98 -16.04 -8.91
CA ALA A 322 -4.03 -16.76 -8.23
C ALA A 322 -4.12 -18.20 -8.77
N SER A 323 -4.41 -19.17 -7.91
CA SER A 323 -4.76 -20.52 -8.34
C SER A 323 -6.28 -20.66 -8.53
N ASP A 324 -6.69 -21.62 -9.39
CA ASP A 324 -8.12 -21.92 -9.58
C ASP A 324 -8.81 -22.31 -8.28
N ALA A 325 -8.13 -23.06 -7.41
CA ALA A 325 -8.66 -23.45 -6.11
C ALA A 325 -8.92 -22.22 -5.20
N GLU A 326 -8.07 -21.19 -5.22
CA GLU A 326 -8.27 -19.96 -4.47
C GLU A 326 -9.45 -19.15 -5.02
N VAL A 327 -9.62 -19.10 -6.36
CA VAL A 327 -10.78 -18.46 -7.00
C VAL A 327 -12.07 -19.13 -6.55
N ASP A 328 -12.15 -20.46 -6.66
CA ASP A 328 -13.34 -21.23 -6.26
C ASP A 328 -13.65 -21.09 -4.77
N PHE A 329 -12.63 -21.13 -3.90
CA PHE A 329 -12.76 -20.92 -2.46
C PHE A 329 -13.37 -19.56 -2.13
N LEU A 330 -12.90 -18.49 -2.76
CA LEU A 330 -13.38 -17.12 -2.51
C LEU A 330 -14.84 -16.97 -2.96
N LEU A 331 -15.18 -17.48 -4.15
CA LEU A 331 -16.56 -17.47 -4.67
C LEU A 331 -17.49 -18.30 -3.80
N ALA A 332 -17.10 -19.53 -3.45
CA ALA A 332 -17.90 -20.39 -2.58
C ALA A 332 -18.17 -19.74 -1.23
N THR A 333 -17.16 -19.10 -0.64
CA THR A 333 -17.30 -18.46 0.68
C THR A 333 -18.24 -17.26 0.64
N VAL A 334 -18.04 -16.33 -0.30
CA VAL A 334 -18.87 -15.11 -0.37
C VAL A 334 -20.33 -15.45 -0.72
N ASN A 335 -20.56 -16.45 -1.56
CA ASN A 335 -21.90 -16.89 -1.97
C ASN A 335 -22.77 -17.40 -0.83
N THR A 336 -22.18 -17.79 0.29
CA THR A 336 -22.94 -18.14 1.51
C THR A 336 -23.75 -16.96 2.05
N ALA A 337 -23.36 -15.72 1.74
CA ALA A 337 -23.99 -14.49 2.22
C ALA A 337 -24.70 -13.68 1.12
N LEU A 338 -24.68 -14.12 -0.14
CA LEU A 338 -25.30 -13.42 -1.26
C LEU A 338 -26.68 -13.97 -1.61
N GLU A 339 -27.56 -13.09 -2.12
CA GLU A 339 -28.88 -13.46 -2.67
C GLU A 339 -28.74 -14.19 -4.01
N VAL A 340 -27.94 -13.63 -4.91
CA VAL A 340 -27.58 -14.21 -6.20
C VAL A 340 -26.12 -14.62 -6.15
N PRO A 341 -25.82 -15.92 -6.38
CA PRO A 341 -24.45 -16.40 -6.37
C PRO A 341 -23.62 -15.79 -7.49
N LEU A 342 -22.38 -15.40 -7.16
CA LEU A 342 -21.35 -15.05 -8.14
C LEU A 342 -20.73 -16.31 -8.74
N THR A 343 -20.28 -16.19 -9.99
CA THR A 343 -19.62 -17.26 -10.76
C THR A 343 -18.24 -16.78 -11.24
N ARG A 344 -17.49 -17.67 -11.86
CA ARG A 344 -16.22 -17.29 -12.51
C ARG A 344 -16.40 -16.28 -13.64
N ALA A 345 -17.58 -16.23 -14.29
CA ALA A 345 -17.88 -15.25 -15.33
C ALA A 345 -17.97 -13.81 -14.81
N ASP A 346 -18.21 -13.63 -13.51
CA ASP A 346 -18.27 -12.32 -12.85
C ASP A 346 -16.87 -11.80 -12.48
N VAL A 347 -15.82 -12.64 -12.61
CA VAL A 347 -14.43 -12.28 -12.26
C VAL A 347 -13.78 -11.57 -13.44
N LEU A 348 -13.55 -10.27 -13.31
CA LEU A 348 -12.92 -9.43 -14.32
C LEU A 348 -11.38 -9.55 -14.33
N GLY A 349 -10.80 -9.94 -13.20
CA GLY A 349 -9.37 -10.11 -13.02
C GLY A 349 -9.04 -10.66 -11.65
N THR A 350 -7.77 -10.99 -11.44
CA THR A 350 -7.25 -11.46 -10.15
C THR A 350 -5.93 -10.79 -9.83
N PHE A 351 -5.61 -10.70 -8.55
CA PHE A 351 -4.25 -10.36 -8.13
C PHE A 351 -3.89 -11.13 -6.86
N ALA A 352 -2.61 -11.42 -6.72
CA ALA A 352 -2.06 -12.10 -5.55
C ALA A 352 -0.83 -11.38 -5.02
N GLY A 353 -0.63 -11.40 -3.72
CA GLY A 353 0.56 -10.86 -3.06
C GLY A 353 1.20 -11.89 -2.15
N LEU A 354 2.53 -11.89 -2.11
CA LEU A 354 3.30 -12.73 -1.19
C LEU A 354 3.66 -11.94 0.07
N ARG A 355 3.35 -12.49 1.24
CA ARG A 355 3.76 -11.92 2.53
C ARG A 355 5.15 -12.42 2.87
N PRO A 356 6.12 -11.54 3.18
CA PRO A 356 7.48 -11.92 3.59
C PRO A 356 7.49 -12.37 5.07
N LEU A 357 7.00 -13.59 5.36
CA LEU A 357 6.99 -14.11 6.71
C LEU A 357 8.37 -14.68 7.05
N LEU A 358 8.96 -14.22 8.17
CA LEU A 358 10.24 -14.73 8.66
C LEU A 358 10.05 -16.16 9.18
N ASP A 359 10.89 -17.09 8.73
CA ASP A 359 10.90 -18.45 9.25
C ASP A 359 11.54 -18.48 10.65
N THR A 360 10.73 -18.82 11.65
CA THR A 360 11.19 -18.96 13.05
C THR A 360 11.26 -20.41 13.49
N GLY A 361 11.19 -21.37 12.55
CA GLY A 361 11.46 -22.78 12.83
C GLY A 361 10.26 -23.59 13.34
N GLY A 362 9.02 -23.32 12.93
CA GLY A 362 7.88 -24.17 13.26
C GLY A 362 6.51 -23.55 12.91
N GLY A 363 5.45 -24.41 12.91
CA GLY A 363 4.06 -23.98 12.70
C GLY A 363 3.62 -23.78 11.24
N SER A 364 2.31 -23.53 11.04
CA SER A 364 1.75 -23.15 9.74
C SER A 364 2.08 -21.69 9.42
N THR A 365 2.04 -21.28 8.14
CA THR A 365 2.24 -19.88 7.74
C THR A 365 1.22 -18.94 8.39
N ALA A 366 0.04 -19.43 8.74
CA ALA A 366 -0.99 -18.67 9.43
C ALA A 366 -0.61 -18.33 10.88
N ASP A 367 0.27 -19.12 11.50
CA ASP A 367 0.72 -18.99 12.90
C ASP A 367 2.03 -18.21 13.03
N LEU A 368 2.76 -17.99 11.92
CA LEU A 368 4.01 -17.24 11.95
C LEU A 368 3.78 -15.79 12.41
N SER A 369 4.72 -15.28 13.19
CA SER A 369 4.67 -13.91 13.68
C SER A 369 4.58 -12.91 12.51
N ARG A 370 3.62 -12.01 12.60
CA ARG A 370 3.48 -10.86 11.69
C ARG A 370 4.07 -9.57 12.28
N ASN A 371 4.91 -9.71 13.29
CA ASN A 371 5.78 -8.63 13.73
C ASN A 371 6.81 -8.35 12.64
N HIS A 372 7.19 -7.11 12.49
CA HIS A 372 8.39 -6.82 11.73
C HIS A 372 9.63 -7.20 12.56
N ALA A 373 10.67 -7.53 11.86
CA ALA A 373 11.99 -7.75 12.42
C ALA A 373 12.99 -6.84 11.70
N VAL A 374 13.88 -6.24 12.49
CA VAL A 374 15.06 -5.54 12.00
C VAL A 374 16.25 -6.40 12.41
N VAL A 375 16.94 -6.99 11.43
CA VAL A 375 18.02 -7.95 11.63
C VAL A 375 19.30 -7.39 11.03
N ARG A 376 20.38 -7.34 11.81
CA ARG A 376 21.71 -7.00 11.32
C ARG A 376 22.47 -8.29 11.05
N SER A 377 22.91 -8.48 9.81
CA SER A 377 23.65 -9.68 9.39
C SER A 377 25.14 -9.61 9.77
N ALA A 378 25.85 -10.71 9.58
CA ALA A 378 27.29 -10.77 9.76
C ALA A 378 28.08 -9.87 8.77
N THR A 379 27.44 -9.50 7.64
CA THR A 379 27.99 -8.54 6.66
C THR A 379 27.59 -7.11 6.95
N ASP A 380 27.01 -6.85 8.12
CA ASP A 380 26.50 -5.55 8.57
C ASP A 380 25.34 -4.95 7.73
N VAL A 381 24.73 -5.74 6.86
CA VAL A 381 23.49 -5.35 6.19
C VAL A 381 22.33 -5.37 7.20
N ILE A 382 21.52 -4.31 7.22
CA ILE A 382 20.35 -4.21 8.07
C ILE A 382 19.13 -4.63 7.25
N THR A 383 18.55 -5.80 7.53
CA THR A 383 17.39 -6.33 6.81
C THR A 383 16.10 -6.09 7.58
N VAL A 384 15.08 -5.54 6.91
CA VAL A 384 13.74 -5.29 7.48
C VAL A 384 12.73 -6.20 6.78
N VAL A 385 12.16 -7.13 7.54
CA VAL A 385 11.20 -8.13 7.03
C VAL A 385 9.97 -8.26 7.91
N GLY A 386 8.91 -8.85 7.37
CA GLY A 386 7.64 -9.02 8.07
C GLY A 386 6.85 -7.72 8.17
N GLY A 387 6.06 -7.59 9.23
CA GLY A 387 5.22 -6.41 9.45
C GLY A 387 4.02 -6.29 8.50
N LYS A 388 3.50 -5.08 8.38
CA LYS A 388 2.30 -4.77 7.59
C LYS A 388 2.43 -3.39 6.95
N LEU A 389 1.71 -3.21 5.86
CA LEU A 389 1.57 -1.88 5.24
C LEU A 389 1.10 -0.81 6.23
N THR A 390 0.17 -1.12 7.13
CA THR A 390 -0.33 -0.19 8.15
C THR A 390 0.77 0.34 9.08
N THR A 391 1.74 -0.50 9.43
CA THR A 391 2.79 -0.19 10.42
C THR A 391 4.12 0.23 9.77
N TYR A 392 4.12 0.54 8.46
CA TYR A 392 5.32 0.89 7.71
C TYR A 392 6.17 1.98 8.38
N ARG A 393 5.51 2.99 8.97
CA ARG A 393 6.18 4.10 9.62
C ARG A 393 6.99 3.64 10.84
N LYS A 394 6.41 2.74 11.67
CA LYS A 394 7.12 2.19 12.83
C LYS A 394 8.26 1.26 12.41
N MET A 395 8.04 0.44 11.37
CA MET A 395 9.08 -0.37 10.76
C MET A 395 10.27 0.48 10.28
N ALA A 396 9.97 1.60 9.63
CA ALA A 396 10.96 2.55 9.15
C ALA A 396 11.73 3.23 10.30
N GLU A 397 11.02 3.69 11.34
CA GLU A 397 11.62 4.27 12.55
C GLU A 397 12.62 3.30 13.19
N ASP A 398 12.22 2.03 13.40
CA ASP A 398 13.07 1.02 14.02
C ASP A 398 14.30 0.67 13.15
N ALA A 399 14.11 0.61 11.82
CA ALA A 399 15.21 0.36 10.89
C ALA A 399 16.23 1.52 10.85
N VAL A 400 15.73 2.77 10.85
CA VAL A 400 16.62 3.94 10.86
C VAL A 400 17.32 4.10 12.22
N ASP A 401 16.65 3.80 13.34
CA ASP A 401 17.28 3.79 14.66
C ASP A 401 18.44 2.78 14.70
N CYS A 402 18.23 1.56 14.17
CA CYS A 402 19.27 0.55 14.03
C CYS A 402 20.42 1.01 13.11
N ALA A 403 20.09 1.67 11.97
CA ALA A 403 21.11 2.18 11.04
C ALA A 403 21.93 3.32 11.64
N VAL A 404 21.31 4.21 12.40
CA VAL A 404 21.98 5.31 13.11
C VAL A 404 22.98 4.77 14.13
N GLU A 405 22.57 3.76 14.93
CA GLU A 405 23.42 3.10 15.90
C GLU A 405 24.58 2.37 15.21
N ALA A 406 24.28 1.53 14.21
CA ALA A 406 25.28 0.72 13.51
C ALA A 406 26.33 1.55 12.77
N GLY A 407 25.92 2.64 12.11
CA GLY A 407 26.80 3.52 11.33
C GLY A 407 27.40 4.68 12.14
N GLY A 408 27.02 4.86 13.41
CA GLY A 408 27.40 6.04 14.19
C GLY A 408 26.97 7.34 13.50
N LEU A 409 25.74 7.36 12.90
CA LEU A 409 25.28 8.47 12.09
C LEU A 409 24.83 9.64 12.97
N ASN A 410 25.09 10.86 12.50
CA ASN A 410 24.58 12.07 13.17
C ASN A 410 23.18 12.40 12.63
N ALA A 411 22.15 11.88 13.29
CA ALA A 411 20.75 12.01 12.88
C ALA A 411 19.90 12.69 13.95
N GLY A 412 18.91 13.46 13.50
CA GLY A 412 17.87 13.99 14.37
C GLY A 412 16.88 12.91 14.84
N PRO A 413 15.92 13.26 15.71
CA PRO A 413 14.86 12.34 16.14
C PRO A 413 13.86 12.06 15.00
N CYS A 414 13.16 10.91 15.07
CA CYS A 414 12.08 10.59 14.15
C CYS A 414 10.97 11.65 14.15
N ARG A 415 10.59 12.13 12.98
CA ARG A 415 9.58 13.17 12.76
C ARG A 415 8.33 12.69 12.03
N THR A 416 8.37 11.49 11.44
CA THR A 416 7.37 10.95 10.52
C THR A 416 5.99 10.75 11.12
N ARG A 417 5.88 10.68 12.45
CA ARG A 417 4.59 10.54 13.16
C ARG A 417 3.61 11.69 12.91
N ASN A 418 4.12 12.89 12.67
CA ASN A 418 3.32 14.10 12.49
C ASN A 418 3.58 14.77 11.14
N LEU A 419 4.33 14.13 10.26
CA LEU A 419 4.69 14.67 8.97
C LEU A 419 3.61 14.37 7.92
N PRO A 420 2.91 15.39 7.38
CA PRO A 420 2.00 15.18 6.27
C PRO A 420 2.76 14.70 5.03
N LEU A 421 2.24 13.69 4.35
CA LEU A 421 2.70 13.31 3.02
C LEU A 421 2.24 14.34 1.98
N VAL A 422 2.87 14.35 0.79
CA VAL A 422 2.42 15.18 -0.33
C VAL A 422 0.91 15.07 -0.54
N GLY A 423 0.23 16.17 -0.76
CA GLY A 423 -1.22 16.23 -0.90
C GLY A 423 -2.02 16.12 0.41
N ALA A 424 -1.39 15.78 1.54
CA ALA A 424 -2.11 15.60 2.81
C ALA A 424 -2.44 16.95 3.48
N ALA A 425 -3.68 17.07 3.93
CA ALA A 425 -4.16 18.21 4.73
C ALA A 425 -5.30 17.76 5.66
N SER A 426 -5.76 18.66 6.53
CA SER A 426 -6.95 18.41 7.34
C SER A 426 -8.20 18.21 6.46
N ARG A 427 -9.21 17.49 6.96
CA ARG A 427 -10.48 17.31 6.23
C ARG A 427 -11.10 18.65 5.80
N ALA A 428 -11.08 19.65 6.68
CA ALA A 428 -11.62 20.98 6.39
C ALA A 428 -10.91 21.67 5.20
N VAL A 429 -9.62 21.43 5.01
CA VAL A 429 -8.86 21.94 3.84
C VAL A 429 -9.18 21.10 2.61
N LEU A 430 -9.19 19.77 2.74
CA LEU A 430 -9.50 18.85 1.62
C LEU A 430 -10.91 19.09 1.06
N ASP A 431 -11.88 19.41 1.91
CA ASP A 431 -13.26 19.71 1.52
C ASP A 431 -13.38 21.03 0.72
N GLN A 432 -12.34 21.89 0.73
CA GLN A 432 -12.28 23.15 -0.01
C GLN A 432 -11.56 23.05 -1.36
N VAL A 433 -10.89 21.91 -1.63
CA VAL A 433 -10.17 21.68 -2.89
C VAL A 433 -11.16 21.62 -4.05
N ARG A 434 -10.95 22.44 -5.08
CA ARG A 434 -11.84 22.56 -6.24
C ARG A 434 -11.51 21.52 -7.31
N ALA A 435 -11.76 20.25 -6.98
CA ALA A 435 -11.52 19.12 -7.86
C ALA A 435 -12.57 18.01 -7.63
N PRO A 436 -12.79 17.09 -8.59
CA PRO A 436 -13.61 15.90 -8.39
C PRO A 436 -13.17 15.11 -7.15
N ALA A 437 -14.14 14.56 -6.40
CA ALA A 437 -13.87 13.84 -5.15
C ALA A 437 -12.87 12.68 -5.31
N GLY A 438 -12.89 11.96 -6.46
CA GLY A 438 -11.94 10.92 -6.78
C GLY A 438 -10.49 11.44 -6.87
N LEU A 439 -10.29 12.61 -7.51
CA LEU A 439 -8.98 13.27 -7.57
C LEU A 439 -8.51 13.73 -6.19
N VAL A 440 -9.38 14.36 -5.40
CA VAL A 440 -9.03 14.78 -4.03
C VAL A 440 -8.65 13.57 -3.18
N ALA A 441 -9.33 12.44 -3.34
CA ALA A 441 -9.01 11.22 -2.62
C ALA A 441 -7.64 10.63 -3.02
N ARG A 442 -7.18 10.83 -4.26
CA ARG A 442 -5.89 10.34 -4.77
C ARG A 442 -4.74 11.32 -4.55
N TYR A 443 -4.99 12.62 -4.73
CA TYR A 443 -3.95 13.66 -4.77
C TYR A 443 -4.07 14.71 -3.65
N GLY A 444 -5.16 14.72 -2.89
CA GLY A 444 -5.36 15.70 -1.81
C GLY A 444 -5.32 17.14 -2.31
N THR A 445 -4.48 17.97 -1.72
CA THR A 445 -4.31 19.39 -2.11
C THR A 445 -3.62 19.57 -3.46
N GLU A 446 -2.96 18.56 -4.01
CA GLU A 446 -2.34 18.61 -5.34
C GLU A 446 -3.37 18.42 -6.48
N ALA A 447 -4.64 18.03 -6.17
CA ALA A 447 -5.63 17.72 -7.17
C ALA A 447 -5.90 18.86 -8.17
N GLU A 448 -5.82 20.12 -7.75
CA GLU A 448 -5.96 21.27 -8.65
C GLU A 448 -4.74 21.41 -9.61
N ALA A 449 -3.53 21.14 -9.12
CA ALA A 449 -2.32 21.13 -9.94
C ALA A 449 -2.35 19.98 -10.97
N VAL A 450 -2.88 18.81 -10.57
CA VAL A 450 -3.08 17.70 -11.52
C VAL A 450 -4.00 18.11 -12.66
N ILE A 451 -5.16 18.71 -12.38
CA ILE A 451 -6.11 19.17 -13.42
C ILE A 451 -5.45 20.15 -14.38
N GLY A 452 -4.55 20.99 -13.88
CA GLY A 452 -3.84 21.99 -14.69
C GLY A 452 -2.83 21.42 -15.71
N LEU A 453 -2.60 20.11 -15.71
CA LEU A 453 -1.72 19.44 -16.67
C LEU A 453 -2.47 19.04 -17.96
N GLY A 454 -2.72 19.99 -18.84
CA GLY A 454 -3.30 19.76 -20.16
C GLY A 454 -4.64 20.45 -20.40
N ASP A 455 -4.94 20.74 -21.67
CA ASP A 455 -6.12 21.51 -22.07
C ASP A 455 -7.46 20.78 -21.83
N ASP A 456 -7.44 19.45 -21.75
CA ASP A 456 -8.59 18.58 -21.45
C ASP A 456 -8.30 17.62 -20.27
N GLY A 457 -7.74 18.22 -19.21
CA GLY A 457 -7.22 17.47 -18.05
C GLY A 457 -8.23 16.52 -17.38
N LEU A 458 -9.52 16.83 -17.44
CA LEU A 458 -10.60 16.01 -16.86
C LEU A 458 -11.20 14.95 -17.81
N ARG A 459 -10.72 14.83 -19.04
CA ARG A 459 -11.16 13.79 -19.96
C ARG A 459 -10.88 12.40 -19.36
N GLN A 460 -11.92 11.60 -19.24
CA GLN A 460 -11.82 10.26 -18.68
C GLN A 460 -11.02 9.31 -19.56
N VAL A 461 -10.14 8.55 -18.96
CA VAL A 461 -9.35 7.48 -19.59
C VAL A 461 -10.19 6.21 -19.64
N ALA A 462 -10.43 5.68 -20.84
CA ALA A 462 -11.20 4.46 -21.07
C ALA A 462 -12.61 4.46 -20.42
N GLY A 463 -13.19 5.61 -20.15
CA GLY A 463 -14.50 5.75 -19.46
C GLY A 463 -14.45 5.41 -17.96
N LEU A 464 -13.27 5.37 -17.36
CA LEU A 464 -13.07 5.08 -15.93
C LEU A 464 -12.94 6.38 -15.12
N ASP A 465 -13.04 6.29 -13.77
CA ASP A 465 -12.76 7.41 -12.86
C ASP A 465 -11.24 7.67 -12.72
N ILE A 466 -10.59 7.84 -13.86
CA ILE A 466 -9.22 8.32 -14.04
C ILE A 466 -9.25 9.32 -15.17
N CYS A 467 -8.56 10.45 -15.03
CA CYS A 467 -8.49 11.45 -16.09
C CYS A 467 -7.11 11.51 -16.77
N ALA A 468 -7.07 12.08 -17.97
CA ALA A 468 -5.84 12.19 -18.77
C ALA A 468 -4.73 12.95 -18.02
N ALA A 469 -5.09 13.97 -17.23
CA ALA A 469 -4.14 14.72 -16.42
C ALA A 469 -3.45 13.85 -15.35
N GLU A 470 -4.08 12.81 -14.84
CA GLU A 470 -3.45 11.88 -13.90
C GLU A 470 -2.32 11.09 -14.56
N LEU A 471 -2.47 10.70 -15.83
CA LEU A 471 -1.41 10.05 -16.59
C LEU A 471 -0.22 10.98 -16.81
N ALA A 472 -0.47 12.24 -17.21
CA ALA A 472 0.57 13.24 -17.38
C ALA A 472 1.29 13.57 -16.06
N PHE A 473 0.54 13.66 -14.95
CA PHE A 473 1.11 13.87 -13.62
C PHE A 473 1.97 12.70 -13.18
N ALA A 474 1.56 11.47 -13.47
CA ALA A 474 2.31 10.27 -13.14
C ALA A 474 3.68 10.23 -13.85
N VAL A 475 3.77 10.71 -15.11
CA VAL A 475 5.04 10.81 -15.85
C VAL A 475 5.91 11.95 -15.30
N SER A 476 5.32 13.14 -15.11
CA SER A 476 6.06 14.35 -14.75
C SER A 476 6.42 14.47 -13.26
N HIS A 477 5.64 13.84 -12.35
CA HIS A 477 5.77 14.03 -10.90
C HIS A 477 5.86 12.74 -10.09
N GLU A 478 5.46 11.58 -10.63
CA GLU A 478 5.39 10.33 -9.86
C GLU A 478 6.38 9.27 -10.34
N GLY A 479 7.28 9.63 -11.29
CA GLY A 479 8.39 8.78 -11.72
C GLY A 479 7.98 7.59 -12.57
N ALA A 480 6.83 7.62 -13.24
CA ALA A 480 6.47 6.60 -14.21
C ALA A 480 7.40 6.68 -15.42
N LEU A 481 8.00 5.56 -15.84
CA LEU A 481 8.95 5.46 -16.94
C LEU A 481 8.41 4.67 -18.12
N ASP A 482 7.36 3.88 -17.91
CA ASP A 482 6.70 3.10 -18.95
C ASP A 482 5.19 2.99 -18.71
N VAL A 483 4.48 2.39 -19.67
CA VAL A 483 3.02 2.21 -19.63
C VAL A 483 2.60 1.31 -18.47
N ASP A 484 3.42 0.31 -18.10
CA ASP A 484 3.13 -0.59 -16.99
C ASP A 484 3.17 0.15 -15.64
N ASP A 485 4.07 1.12 -15.50
CA ASP A 485 4.09 1.99 -14.32
C ASP A 485 2.77 2.77 -14.19
N LEU A 486 2.28 3.34 -15.31
CA LEU A 486 1.01 4.09 -15.34
C LEU A 486 -0.19 3.20 -15.00
N LEU A 487 -0.36 2.11 -15.75
CA LEU A 487 -1.60 1.32 -15.69
C LEU A 487 -1.66 0.41 -14.48
N ASP A 488 -0.52 -0.13 -14.02
CA ASP A 488 -0.49 -1.11 -12.94
C ASP A 488 -0.24 -0.48 -11.56
N ARG A 489 0.48 0.66 -11.47
CA ARG A 489 0.96 1.20 -10.19
C ARG A 489 0.53 2.64 -9.90
N ARG A 490 0.17 3.44 -10.92
CA ARG A 490 -0.35 4.80 -10.68
C ARG A 490 -1.86 4.88 -10.73
N THR A 491 -2.52 4.06 -11.60
CA THR A 491 -3.97 4.11 -11.82
C THR A 491 -4.71 2.83 -11.45
N ARG A 492 -4.05 1.67 -11.44
CA ARG A 492 -4.63 0.34 -11.22
C ARG A 492 -5.59 -0.13 -12.31
N ILE A 493 -5.62 0.54 -13.44
CA ILE A 493 -6.41 0.12 -14.62
C ILE A 493 -5.99 -1.28 -15.07
N GLY A 494 -4.69 -1.61 -14.98
CA GLY A 494 -4.12 -2.88 -15.39
C GLY A 494 -4.62 -4.12 -14.64
N LEU A 495 -5.41 -3.97 -13.56
CA LEU A 495 -6.03 -5.11 -12.86
C LEU A 495 -7.11 -5.81 -13.69
N VAL A 496 -7.65 -5.15 -14.71
CA VAL A 496 -8.66 -5.70 -15.63
C VAL A 496 -8.12 -5.57 -17.05
N ALA A 497 -7.91 -6.71 -17.73
CA ALA A 497 -7.27 -6.74 -19.04
C ALA A 497 -7.99 -5.88 -20.10
N SER A 498 -9.32 -5.95 -20.16
CA SER A 498 -10.12 -5.13 -21.09
C SER A 498 -10.04 -3.63 -20.81
N ASP A 499 -9.90 -3.22 -19.55
CA ASP A 499 -9.71 -1.82 -19.20
C ASP A 499 -8.32 -1.35 -19.62
N ARG A 500 -7.29 -2.21 -19.41
CA ARG A 500 -5.92 -1.95 -19.83
C ARG A 500 -5.81 -1.74 -21.34
N GLU A 501 -6.42 -2.63 -22.14
CA GLU A 501 -6.43 -2.52 -23.61
C GLU A 501 -7.04 -1.20 -24.08
N ARG A 502 -8.16 -0.78 -23.47
CA ARG A 502 -8.82 0.49 -23.82
C ARG A 502 -8.00 1.71 -23.41
N ALA A 503 -7.27 1.65 -22.30
CA ALA A 503 -6.46 2.76 -21.78
C ALA A 503 -5.07 2.87 -22.42
N LEU A 504 -4.59 1.83 -23.10
CA LEU A 504 -3.24 1.76 -23.66
C LEU A 504 -2.88 2.94 -24.57
N PRO A 505 -3.72 3.34 -25.56
CA PRO A 505 -3.38 4.46 -26.44
C PRO A 505 -3.19 5.79 -25.69
N GLU A 506 -3.98 6.02 -24.65
CA GLU A 506 -3.91 7.23 -23.84
C GLU A 506 -2.70 7.23 -22.92
N ALA A 507 -2.34 6.05 -22.37
CA ALA A 507 -1.13 5.88 -21.58
C ALA A 507 0.14 6.11 -22.41
N GLU A 508 0.19 5.61 -23.65
CA GLU A 508 1.30 5.90 -24.59
C GLU A 508 1.40 7.39 -24.95
N GLN A 509 0.24 8.04 -25.13
CA GLN A 509 0.19 9.47 -25.42
C GLN A 509 0.77 10.31 -24.28
N ALA A 510 0.57 9.92 -23.02
CA ALA A 510 1.07 10.66 -21.85
C ALA A 510 2.61 10.82 -21.89
N PHE A 511 3.36 9.83 -22.39
CA PHE A 511 4.82 9.91 -22.53
C PHE A 511 5.29 10.79 -23.69
N ARG A 512 4.41 11.08 -24.66
CA ARG A 512 4.75 11.96 -25.80
C ARG A 512 4.48 13.42 -25.49
N ALA A 513 3.67 13.70 -24.48
CA ALA A 513 3.21 15.04 -24.12
C ALA A 513 4.07 15.69 -23.03
N VAL A 514 4.92 14.94 -22.33
CA VAL A 514 5.85 15.35 -21.28
C VAL A 514 7.28 15.17 -21.77
#